data_0be258f0970ebd40635015544e9a9ba2
#
_entry.id   0be258f0970ebd40635015544e9a9ba2
#
_cell.length_a   1.000
_cell.length_b   1.000
_cell.length_c   1.000
_cell.angle_alpha   90.00
_cell.angle_beta   90.00
_cell.angle_gamma   90.00
#
_symmetry.space_group_name_H-M   'P 1'
#
loop_
_entity.id
_entity.type
_entity.pdbx_description
1 polymer ?
#
loop_
_entity_poly.entity_id
_entity_poly.type
_entity_poly.pdbx_seq_one_letter_code
_entity_poly.pdbx_strand_id
1 'polypeptide(L)'
;INPNSHRVVNLTYQGKPLDPKAEFLIATNNYRAYGNKFPGTGDAHIVYASPDENRQILADYIKAESEKHGHVNPSADKNWRFAPIKGNDKLDVRFETSPSEQAAKFIQDNAQYPMKKVGTDEVGFAVYQIDLSK
;
A
#
# COMPACT_ATOMS: atom_id res chain seq x y z
N ILE A 1 2.62 -3.39 -9.94
CA ILE A 1 1.28 -3.40 -10.58
C ILE A 1 1.44 -2.77 -11.96
N ASN A 2 0.87 -3.39 -12.97
CA ASN A 2 0.82 -2.81 -14.30
C ASN A 2 -0.45 -1.96 -14.43
N PRO A 3 -0.34 -0.63 -14.53
CA PRO A 3 -1.53 0.24 -14.52
C PRO A 3 -2.40 0.13 -15.78
N ASN A 4 -1.84 -0.38 -16.90
CA ASN A 4 -2.63 -0.58 -18.12
C ASN A 4 -3.49 -1.84 -18.10
N SER A 5 -3.02 -2.90 -17.45
CA SER A 5 -3.73 -4.18 -17.36
C SER A 5 -4.39 -4.43 -15.99
N HIS A 6 -4.16 -3.55 -15.01
CA HIS A 6 -4.55 -3.71 -13.60
C HIS A 6 -4.06 -5.02 -12.98
N ARG A 7 -2.98 -5.58 -13.50
CA ARG A 7 -2.43 -6.86 -13.05
C ARG A 7 -1.20 -6.67 -12.19
N VAL A 8 -1.04 -7.56 -11.24
CA VAL A 8 0.23 -7.72 -10.53
C VAL A 8 1.19 -8.45 -11.46
N VAL A 9 2.39 -7.90 -11.63
CA VAL A 9 3.47 -8.50 -12.42
C VAL A 9 4.70 -8.70 -11.53
N ASN A 10 5.54 -9.65 -11.88
CA ASN A 10 6.77 -9.96 -11.14
C ASN A 10 6.52 -10.19 -9.62
N LEU A 11 5.45 -10.91 -9.30
CA LEU A 11 5.14 -11.25 -7.92
C LEU A 11 6.19 -12.22 -7.38
N THR A 12 6.80 -11.86 -6.26
CA THR A 12 7.82 -12.67 -5.60
C THR A 12 7.45 -12.95 -4.16
N TYR A 13 7.95 -14.05 -3.64
CA TYR A 13 7.90 -14.40 -2.23
C TYR A 13 9.31 -14.80 -1.76
N GLN A 14 9.81 -14.16 -0.70
CA GLN A 14 11.18 -14.36 -0.19
C GLN A 14 12.25 -14.23 -1.28
N GLY A 15 12.08 -13.24 -2.17
CA GLY A 15 13.04 -12.93 -3.24
C GLY A 15 12.99 -13.86 -4.46
N LYS A 16 12.10 -14.86 -4.50
CA LYS A 16 11.92 -15.78 -5.63
C LYS A 16 10.58 -15.55 -6.32
N PRO A 17 10.46 -15.82 -7.63
CA PRO A 17 9.17 -15.80 -8.30
C PRO A 17 8.16 -16.67 -7.55
N LEU A 18 6.93 -16.15 -7.38
CA LEU A 18 5.88 -16.89 -6.72
C LEU A 18 5.50 -18.13 -7.54
N ASP A 19 5.51 -19.30 -6.91
CA ASP A 19 4.92 -20.52 -7.48
C ASP A 19 3.39 -20.39 -7.48
N PRO A 20 2.71 -20.47 -8.64
CA PRO A 20 1.24 -20.38 -8.72
C PRO A 20 0.51 -21.48 -7.96
N LYS A 21 1.20 -22.56 -7.60
CA LYS A 21 0.64 -23.68 -6.83
C LYS A 21 0.93 -23.59 -5.34
N ALA A 22 1.68 -22.58 -4.90
CA ALA A 22 1.98 -22.38 -3.49
C ALA A 22 0.72 -22.00 -2.71
N GLU A 23 0.56 -22.60 -1.56
CA GLU A 23 -0.50 -22.28 -0.61
C GLU A 23 0.02 -21.35 0.47
N PHE A 24 -0.79 -20.38 0.88
CA PHE A 24 -0.46 -19.40 1.89
C PHE A 24 -1.55 -19.27 2.93
N LEU A 25 -1.13 -19.15 4.18
CA LEU A 25 -2.03 -18.70 5.24
C LEU A 25 -2.03 -17.18 5.28
N ILE A 26 -3.20 -16.57 5.10
CA ILE A 26 -3.35 -15.12 5.01
C ILE A 26 -4.10 -14.59 6.21
N ALA A 27 -3.50 -13.66 6.94
CA ALA A 27 -4.19 -12.90 7.97
C ALA A 27 -4.99 -11.77 7.32
N THR A 28 -6.27 -11.67 7.65
CA THR A 28 -7.17 -10.64 7.10
C THR A 28 -8.29 -10.32 8.08
N ASN A 29 -9.17 -9.39 7.73
CA ASN A 29 -10.34 -9.08 8.55
C ASN A 29 -11.60 -9.83 8.08
N ASN A 30 -12.61 -9.86 8.94
CA ASN A 30 -13.88 -10.52 8.67
C ASN A 30 -14.59 -10.01 7.40
N TYR A 31 -14.54 -8.71 7.14
CA TYR A 31 -15.15 -8.12 5.94
C TYR A 31 -14.62 -8.75 4.64
N ARG A 32 -13.32 -9.03 4.58
CA ARG A 32 -12.68 -9.66 3.42
C ARG A 32 -12.83 -11.17 3.44
N ALA A 33 -12.72 -11.80 4.61
CA ALA A 33 -12.79 -13.25 4.74
C ALA A 33 -14.19 -13.81 4.38
N TYR A 34 -15.26 -13.19 4.88
CA TYR A 34 -16.64 -13.69 4.71
C TYR A 34 -17.38 -13.16 3.49
N GLY A 35 -16.86 -12.12 2.84
CA GLY A 35 -17.61 -11.41 1.81
C GLY A 35 -17.70 -12.10 0.44
N ASN A 36 -17.03 -13.22 0.21
CA ASN A 36 -16.90 -13.92 -1.09
C ASN A 36 -16.54 -13.01 -2.29
N LYS A 37 -16.06 -11.80 -2.00
CA LYS A 37 -15.71 -10.79 -3.00
C LYS A 37 -14.26 -10.88 -3.47
N PHE A 38 -13.44 -11.61 -2.72
CA PHE A 38 -12.03 -11.77 -3.01
C PHE A 38 -11.74 -13.25 -3.32
N PRO A 39 -10.85 -13.55 -4.28
CA PRO A 39 -10.46 -14.93 -4.58
C PRO A 39 -9.92 -15.65 -3.34
N GLY A 40 -10.31 -16.90 -3.14
CA GLY A 40 -9.87 -17.72 -2.01
C GLY A 40 -10.50 -17.36 -0.67
N THR A 41 -11.59 -16.58 -0.66
CA THR A 41 -12.34 -16.24 0.55
C THR A 41 -13.64 -17.05 0.66
N GLY A 42 -14.27 -17.00 1.81
CA GLY A 42 -15.49 -17.73 2.16
C GLY A 42 -15.25 -18.71 3.32
N ASP A 43 -16.32 -19.15 3.94
CA ASP A 43 -16.29 -19.93 5.20
C ASP A 43 -15.45 -21.22 5.09
N ALA A 44 -15.45 -21.85 3.93
CA ALA A 44 -14.69 -23.09 3.68
C ALA A 44 -13.17 -22.89 3.72
N HIS A 45 -12.70 -21.66 3.63
CA HIS A 45 -11.27 -21.32 3.61
C HIS A 45 -10.78 -20.71 4.92
N ILE A 46 -11.66 -20.56 5.93
CA ILE A 46 -11.29 -20.00 7.22
C ILE A 46 -10.66 -21.07 8.09
N VAL A 47 -9.37 -20.90 8.37
CA VAL A 47 -8.61 -21.80 9.24
C VAL A 47 -8.79 -21.44 10.71
N TYR A 48 -8.86 -20.13 11.01
CA TYR A 48 -9.02 -19.60 12.34
C TYR A 48 -9.72 -18.25 12.32
N ALA A 49 -10.67 -18.05 13.21
CA ALA A 49 -11.32 -16.77 13.45
C ALA A 49 -11.03 -16.30 14.89
N SER A 50 -10.21 -15.25 15.03
CA SER A 50 -9.94 -14.64 16.32
C SER A 50 -11.18 -13.91 16.84
N PRO A 51 -11.49 -13.97 18.14
CA PRO A 51 -12.50 -13.13 18.76
C PRO A 51 -12.06 -11.68 18.95
N ASP A 52 -10.77 -11.38 18.77
CA ASP A 52 -10.19 -10.07 19.02
C ASP A 52 -10.56 -9.07 17.92
N GLU A 53 -10.89 -7.85 18.33
CA GLU A 53 -11.16 -6.78 17.39
C GLU A 53 -9.86 -6.25 16.74
N ASN A 54 -9.89 -5.97 15.43
CA ASN A 54 -8.73 -5.44 14.69
C ASN A 54 -8.12 -4.19 15.31
N ARG A 55 -8.97 -3.30 15.87
CA ARG A 55 -8.49 -2.08 16.53
C ARG A 55 -7.73 -2.39 17.81
N GLN A 56 -8.19 -3.37 18.58
CA GLN A 56 -7.52 -3.79 19.80
C GLN A 56 -6.16 -4.44 19.49
N ILE A 57 -6.12 -5.35 18.51
CA ILE A 57 -4.87 -5.97 18.05
C ILE A 57 -3.84 -4.90 17.64
N LEU A 58 -4.28 -3.90 16.88
CA LEU A 58 -3.39 -2.80 16.47
C LEU A 58 -2.93 -1.96 17.65
N ALA A 59 -3.81 -1.63 18.59
CA ALA A 59 -3.46 -0.87 19.79
C ALA A 59 -2.45 -1.63 20.67
N ASP A 60 -2.66 -2.93 20.86
CA ASP A 60 -1.76 -3.80 21.63
C ASP A 60 -0.39 -3.93 20.96
N TYR A 61 -0.37 -4.05 19.62
CA TYR A 61 0.89 -4.04 18.86
C TYR A 61 1.66 -2.72 19.02
N ILE A 62 0.98 -1.59 18.85
CA ILE A 62 1.60 -0.26 19.01
C ILE A 62 2.17 -0.10 20.41
N LYS A 63 1.42 -0.53 21.44
CA LYS A 63 1.86 -0.50 22.83
C LYS A 63 3.10 -1.36 23.03
N ALA A 64 3.07 -2.62 22.62
CA ALA A 64 4.18 -3.56 22.79
C ALA A 64 5.45 -3.09 22.07
N GLU A 65 5.33 -2.58 20.82
CA GLU A 65 6.48 -2.04 20.08
C GLU A 65 7.05 -0.77 20.74
N SER A 66 6.16 0.10 21.26
CA SER A 66 6.59 1.31 21.96
C SER A 66 7.28 1.00 23.29
N GLU A 67 6.81 0.01 24.04
CA GLU A 67 7.46 -0.45 25.28
C GLU A 67 8.83 -1.08 25.00
N LYS A 68 8.97 -1.81 23.90
CA LYS A 68 10.20 -2.52 23.53
C LYS A 68 11.25 -1.61 22.89
N HIS A 69 10.83 -0.66 22.06
CA HIS A 69 11.72 0.14 21.22
C HIS A 69 11.62 1.66 21.47
N GLY A 70 10.76 2.11 22.40
CA GLY A 70 10.50 3.52 22.67
C GLY A 70 9.58 4.20 21.65
N HIS A 71 9.37 3.59 20.49
CA HIS A 71 8.50 4.11 19.42
C HIS A 71 8.14 3.00 18.43
N VAL A 72 7.09 3.24 17.65
CA VAL A 72 6.77 2.43 16.48
C VAL A 72 7.42 3.06 15.25
N ASN A 73 8.06 2.26 14.42
CA ASN A 73 8.59 2.72 13.14
C ASN A 73 7.54 2.55 12.03
N PRO A 74 6.92 3.64 11.53
CA PRO A 74 5.89 3.57 10.49
C PRO A 74 6.46 3.56 9.06
N SER A 75 7.75 3.27 8.89
CA SER A 75 8.36 3.30 7.56
C SER A 75 7.74 2.26 6.62
N ALA A 76 7.59 2.64 5.35
CA ALA A 76 7.15 1.74 4.30
C ALA A 76 8.27 0.77 3.94
N ASP A 77 7.94 -0.51 3.75
CA ASP A 77 8.88 -1.56 3.33
C ASP A 77 9.20 -1.53 1.83
N LYS A 78 8.47 -0.69 1.04
CA LYS A 78 8.66 -0.49 -0.41
C LYS A 78 8.62 -1.80 -1.21
N ASN A 79 7.81 -2.77 -0.75
CA ASN A 79 7.72 -4.10 -1.34
C ASN A 79 6.86 -4.17 -2.61
N TRP A 80 6.31 -3.06 -3.06
CA TRP A 80 5.58 -2.97 -4.33
C TRP A 80 5.81 -1.62 -5.03
N ARG A 81 5.63 -1.61 -6.33
CA ARG A 81 5.66 -0.38 -7.14
C ARG A 81 4.79 -0.54 -8.38
N PHE A 82 4.46 0.55 -9.04
CA PHE A 82 3.89 0.51 -10.38
C PHE A 82 4.95 0.08 -11.40
N ALA A 83 4.55 -0.73 -12.38
CA ALA A 83 5.38 -0.96 -13.54
C ALA A 83 5.47 0.33 -14.38
N PRO A 84 6.62 0.64 -14.98
CA PRO A 84 6.76 1.81 -15.83
C PRO A 84 5.76 1.81 -16.99
N ILE A 85 5.19 2.97 -17.28
CA ILE A 85 4.29 3.19 -18.42
C ILE A 85 5.06 3.98 -19.46
N LYS A 86 5.45 3.32 -20.54
CA LYS A 86 6.18 3.96 -21.64
C LYS A 86 5.21 4.54 -22.68
N GLY A 87 5.56 5.70 -23.22
CA GLY A 87 4.88 6.28 -24.37
C GLY A 87 3.47 6.79 -24.13
N ASN A 88 3.12 7.10 -22.89
CA ASN A 88 1.80 7.66 -22.57
C ASN A 88 1.91 9.08 -21.99
N ASP A 89 2.18 10.04 -22.86
CA ASP A 89 2.27 11.48 -22.53
C ASP A 89 0.93 12.06 -22.03
N LYS A 90 -0.16 11.30 -22.13
CA LYS A 90 -1.49 11.70 -21.69
C LYS A 90 -1.86 11.18 -20.30
N LEU A 91 -1.01 10.37 -19.69
CA LEU A 91 -1.29 9.85 -18.36
C LEU A 91 -1.02 10.94 -17.31
N ASP A 92 -2.08 11.39 -16.69
CA ASP A 92 -2.04 12.39 -15.64
C ASP A 92 -2.45 11.75 -14.31
N VAL A 93 -1.46 11.27 -13.55
CA VAL A 93 -1.67 10.67 -12.24
C VAL A 93 -1.32 11.70 -11.18
N ARG A 94 -2.31 12.03 -10.36
CA ARG A 94 -2.18 13.04 -9.30
C ARG A 94 -2.59 12.48 -7.94
N PHE A 95 -2.07 13.10 -6.90
CA PHE A 95 -2.57 12.96 -5.53
C PHE A 95 -2.52 14.30 -4.80
N GLU A 96 -3.27 14.39 -3.74
CA GLU A 96 -3.41 15.56 -2.90
C GLU A 96 -2.83 15.29 -1.52
N THR A 97 -2.22 16.30 -0.92
CA THR A 97 -1.66 16.20 0.43
C THR A 97 -1.71 17.56 1.13
N SER A 98 -1.41 17.56 2.43
CA SER A 98 -1.24 18.79 3.21
C SER A 98 -0.29 19.78 2.47
N PRO A 99 -0.61 21.08 2.42
CA PRO A 99 0.27 22.10 1.83
C PRO A 99 1.50 22.42 2.71
N SER A 100 1.71 21.70 3.80
CA SER A 100 2.77 21.95 4.76
C SER A 100 4.17 21.65 4.22
N GLU A 101 5.17 22.33 4.76
CA GLU A 101 6.58 22.06 4.46
C GLU A 101 7.00 20.65 4.85
N GLN A 102 6.45 20.13 5.97
CA GLN A 102 6.71 18.75 6.40
C GLN A 102 6.25 17.72 5.34
N ALA A 103 5.05 17.92 4.76
CA ALA A 103 4.56 17.04 3.71
C ALA A 103 5.42 17.12 2.44
N ALA A 104 5.83 18.32 2.04
CA ALA A 104 6.71 18.52 0.90
C ALA A 104 8.08 17.86 1.11
N LYS A 105 8.66 18.03 2.30
CA LYS A 105 9.92 17.37 2.66
C LYS A 105 9.78 15.85 2.69
N PHE A 106 8.71 15.32 3.26
CA PHE A 106 8.46 13.87 3.26
C PHE A 106 8.40 13.29 1.84
N ILE A 107 7.72 13.98 0.92
CA ILE A 107 7.68 13.58 -0.49
C ILE A 107 9.08 13.59 -1.09
N GLN A 108 9.85 14.66 -0.89
CA GLN A 108 11.20 14.79 -1.41
C GLN A 108 12.11 13.65 -0.94
N ASP A 109 12.02 13.28 0.34
CA ASP A 109 12.90 12.29 0.97
C ASP A 109 12.49 10.83 0.70
N ASN A 110 11.19 10.58 0.43
CA ASN A 110 10.63 9.21 0.41
C ASN A 110 9.98 8.79 -0.91
N ALA A 111 9.78 9.70 -1.87
CA ALA A 111 9.08 9.38 -3.10
C ALA A 111 9.80 8.27 -3.89
N GLN A 112 9.03 7.25 -4.33
CA GLN A 112 9.53 6.17 -5.17
C GLN A 112 9.55 6.52 -6.66
N TYR A 113 8.87 7.62 -7.02
CA TYR A 113 8.72 8.12 -8.39
C TYR A 113 9.06 9.61 -8.41
N PRO A 114 9.51 10.15 -9.54
CA PRO A 114 9.59 11.58 -9.70
C PRO A 114 8.20 12.22 -9.51
N MET A 115 8.16 13.22 -8.65
CA MET A 115 6.92 13.93 -8.32
C MET A 115 7.12 15.43 -8.48
N LYS A 116 6.10 16.11 -9.00
CA LYS A 116 6.12 17.56 -9.19
C LYS A 116 4.84 18.16 -8.61
N LYS A 117 4.98 19.18 -7.76
CA LYS A 117 3.84 20.00 -7.34
C LYS A 117 3.30 20.76 -8.56
N VAL A 118 2.03 20.57 -8.88
CA VAL A 118 1.38 21.18 -10.05
C VAL A 118 0.36 22.23 -9.67
N GLY A 119 0.00 22.35 -8.41
CA GLY A 119 -0.95 23.35 -7.96
C GLY A 119 -1.44 23.15 -6.54
N THR A 120 -2.55 23.77 -6.28
CA THR A 120 -3.35 23.65 -5.06
C THR A 120 -4.80 23.47 -5.51
N ASP A 121 -5.54 22.58 -4.84
CA ASP A 121 -6.96 22.37 -5.13
C ASP A 121 -7.86 23.48 -4.53
N GLU A 122 -9.17 23.34 -4.73
CA GLU A 122 -10.17 24.31 -4.28
C GLU A 122 -10.29 24.42 -2.75
N VAL A 123 -9.84 23.38 -2.01
CA VAL A 123 -9.89 23.36 -0.53
C VAL A 123 -8.53 23.59 0.11
N GLY A 124 -7.50 23.89 -0.69
CA GLY A 124 -6.17 24.32 -0.21
C GLY A 124 -5.13 23.20 -0.09
N PHE A 125 -5.41 21.96 -0.56
CA PHE A 125 -4.41 20.90 -0.58
C PHE A 125 -3.41 21.09 -1.71
N ALA A 126 -2.15 20.73 -1.47
CA ALA A 126 -1.13 20.68 -2.50
C ALA A 126 -1.35 19.48 -3.42
N VAL A 127 -1.39 19.73 -4.73
CA VAL A 127 -1.57 18.70 -5.77
C VAL A 127 -0.23 18.37 -6.39
N TYR A 128 0.10 17.08 -6.41
CA TYR A 128 1.33 16.55 -7.01
C TYR A 128 1.00 15.62 -8.17
N GLN A 129 1.76 15.77 -9.26
CA GLN A 129 1.75 14.84 -10.38
C GLN A 129 2.87 13.81 -10.23
N ILE A 130 2.57 12.55 -10.51
CA ILE A 130 3.50 11.42 -10.43
C ILE A 130 3.94 11.04 -11.84
N ASP A 131 5.26 10.97 -12.07
CA ASP A 131 5.82 10.44 -13.31
C ASP A 131 5.99 8.92 -13.19
N LEU A 132 5.13 8.17 -13.87
CA LEU A 132 5.18 6.70 -13.95
C LEU A 132 5.93 6.18 -15.19
N SER A 133 6.63 7.02 -15.93
CA SER A 133 7.38 6.63 -17.12
C SER A 133 8.73 5.96 -16.81
N LYS A 134 9.17 6.03 -15.55
CA LYS A 134 10.48 5.55 -15.07
C LYS A 134 10.37 4.39 -14.11
#